data_37b0fa436112797285942d16508a192a
#
_entry.id   37b0fa436112797285942d16508a192a
#
_cell.length_a   1.000
_cell.length_b   1.000
_cell.length_c   1.000
_cell.angle_alpha   90.00
_cell.angle_beta   90.00
_cell.angle_gamma   90.00
#
_symmetry.space_group_name_H-M   'P 1'
#
loop_
_entity.id
_entity.type
_entity.pdbx_description
1 polymer ?
#
loop_
_entity_poly.entity_id
_entity_poly.type
_entity_poly.pdbx_seq_one_letter_code
_entity_poly.pdbx_strand_id
1 'polypeptide(L)'
;MRINILFLVFLYASFCSCKPKEDTAEMNKLLQQLSDQSFTPSNSFNSAAKLLYFDSLIMSSAGNSSMTSLKYKHSKASVLLELGREKEAIDLFETILPGILPKDSSFKYQVLSDLALSWLRIGERDNCTINHGAESCIFPISGSGVHSNTTGSDKAIAIYSQLLKHNPNDQESKWLLNIASMTINGYPSKIPASFLIPDLNKIDTLLIP
;
A
#
# COMPACT_ATOMS: atom_id res chain seq x y z
N MET A 1 -29.17 28.92 -53.55
CA MET A 1 -28.86 27.89 -52.52
C MET A 1 -29.89 28.05 -51.40
N ARG A 2 -30.97 27.26 -51.45
CA ARG A 2 -32.05 27.33 -50.42
C ARG A 2 -31.65 26.40 -49.27
N ILE A 3 -31.14 26.96 -48.16
CA ILE A 3 -30.89 26.21 -46.92
C ILE A 3 -32.24 25.77 -46.38
N ASN A 4 -32.45 24.47 -46.26
CA ASN A 4 -33.71 23.88 -45.80
C ASN A 4 -33.93 24.28 -44.33
N ILE A 5 -34.95 25.09 -44.06
CA ILE A 5 -35.34 25.55 -42.70
C ILE A 5 -35.53 24.36 -41.75
N LEU A 6 -35.96 23.21 -42.28
CA LEU A 6 -36.05 21.94 -41.55
C LEU A 6 -34.69 21.47 -40.98
N PHE A 7 -33.60 21.70 -41.68
CA PHE A 7 -32.26 21.31 -41.24
C PHE A 7 -31.76 22.21 -40.09
N LEU A 8 -32.10 23.51 -40.14
CA LEU A 8 -31.79 24.45 -39.05
C LEU A 8 -32.60 24.17 -37.77
N VAL A 9 -33.87 23.77 -37.90
CA VAL A 9 -34.72 23.39 -36.75
C VAL A 9 -34.22 22.10 -36.12
N PHE A 10 -33.77 21.13 -36.91
CA PHE A 10 -33.19 19.87 -36.40
C PHE A 10 -31.87 20.13 -35.70
N LEU A 11 -31.02 21.01 -36.20
CA LEU A 11 -29.77 21.40 -35.57
C LEU A 11 -30.02 22.12 -34.24
N TYR A 12 -31.03 22.99 -34.16
CA TYR A 12 -31.39 23.71 -32.93
C TYR A 12 -31.98 22.78 -31.86
N ALA A 13 -32.77 21.79 -32.25
CA ALA A 13 -33.32 20.78 -31.33
C ALA A 13 -32.25 19.88 -30.72
N SER A 14 -31.15 19.63 -31.47
CA SER A 14 -30.02 18.82 -30.96
C SER A 14 -29.21 19.51 -29.88
N PHE A 15 -29.17 20.85 -29.83
CA PHE A 15 -28.50 21.64 -28.81
C PHE A 15 -29.33 21.85 -27.53
N CYS A 16 -30.64 21.62 -27.57
CA CYS A 16 -31.50 21.76 -26.43
C CYS A 16 -31.62 20.49 -25.54
N SER A 17 -30.95 19.40 -25.93
CA SER A 17 -31.13 18.10 -25.28
C SER A 17 -30.30 17.87 -23.97
N CYS A 18 -29.43 18.80 -23.64
CA CYS A 18 -28.66 18.69 -22.41
C CYS A 18 -28.93 19.87 -21.48
N LYS A 19 -30.11 19.95 -20.89
CA LYS A 19 -30.27 20.69 -19.65
C LYS A 19 -29.67 19.84 -18.55
N PRO A 20 -28.67 20.32 -17.77
CA PRO A 20 -28.29 19.65 -16.54
C PRO A 20 -29.56 19.63 -15.67
N LYS A 21 -30.02 18.41 -15.32
CA LYS A 21 -31.13 18.26 -14.38
C LYS A 21 -30.74 18.91 -13.07
N GLU A 22 -31.67 19.62 -12.45
CA GLU A 22 -31.52 20.21 -11.11
C GLU A 22 -31.11 19.19 -10.02
N ASP A 23 -31.32 17.91 -10.26
CA ASP A 23 -30.89 16.76 -9.43
C ASP A 23 -29.40 16.69 -9.14
N THR A 24 -28.51 17.31 -9.95
CA THR A 24 -27.06 17.24 -9.71
C THR A 24 -26.61 18.07 -8.52
N ALA A 25 -27.25 19.19 -8.25
CA ALA A 25 -26.91 20.04 -7.09
C ALA A 25 -27.34 19.37 -5.76
N GLU A 26 -28.50 18.73 -5.75
CA GLU A 26 -28.99 17.98 -4.59
C GLU A 26 -28.14 16.72 -4.34
N MET A 27 -27.80 15.99 -5.42
CA MET A 27 -26.89 14.86 -5.33
C MET A 27 -25.50 15.27 -4.81
N ASN A 28 -24.93 16.35 -5.31
CA ASN A 28 -23.64 16.86 -4.85
C ASN A 28 -23.69 17.26 -3.37
N LYS A 29 -24.78 17.87 -2.92
CA LYS A 29 -24.98 18.22 -1.51
C LYS A 29 -25.09 16.97 -0.64
N LEU A 30 -25.81 15.94 -1.09
CA LEU A 30 -25.91 14.67 -0.39
C LEU A 30 -24.56 13.95 -0.32
N LEU A 31 -23.80 13.90 -1.42
CA LEU A 31 -22.47 13.31 -1.47
C LEU A 31 -21.51 14.05 -0.53
N GLN A 32 -21.58 15.38 -0.47
CA GLN A 32 -20.77 16.16 0.46
C GLN A 32 -21.15 15.84 1.90
N GLN A 33 -22.43 15.76 2.24
CA GLN A 33 -22.89 15.39 3.58
C GLN A 33 -22.44 13.98 3.98
N LEU A 34 -22.53 13.01 3.07
CA LEU A 34 -22.03 11.66 3.31
C LEU A 34 -20.52 11.63 3.48
N SER A 35 -19.78 12.41 2.69
CA SER A 35 -18.33 12.57 2.84
C SER A 35 -17.98 13.13 4.21
N ASP A 36 -18.64 14.20 4.64
CA ASP A 36 -18.40 14.85 5.95
C ASP A 36 -18.75 13.89 7.11
N GLN A 37 -19.84 13.13 6.98
CA GLN A 37 -20.23 12.11 7.97
C GLN A 37 -19.25 10.92 7.99
N SER A 38 -18.61 10.62 6.86
CA SER A 38 -17.62 9.54 6.80
C SER A 38 -16.34 9.86 7.57
N PHE A 39 -16.03 11.14 7.78
CA PHE A 39 -14.85 11.61 8.49
C PHE A 39 -15.07 11.64 10.01
N THR A 40 -15.34 10.48 10.57
CA THR A 40 -15.50 10.31 12.03
C THR A 40 -14.53 9.27 12.55
N PRO A 41 -13.98 9.43 13.77
CA PRO A 41 -13.05 8.46 14.37
C PRO A 41 -13.62 7.04 14.47
N SER A 42 -14.93 6.91 14.52
CA SER A 42 -15.63 5.62 14.57
C SER A 42 -15.76 4.93 13.21
N ASN A 43 -15.47 5.64 12.10
CA ASN A 43 -15.52 5.05 10.77
C ASN A 43 -14.22 4.30 10.47
N SER A 44 -14.24 2.97 10.65
CA SER A 44 -13.10 2.10 10.39
C SER A 44 -12.65 2.04 8.91
N PHE A 45 -13.47 2.53 7.98
CA PHE A 45 -13.14 2.58 6.55
C PHE A 45 -12.45 3.89 6.13
N ASN A 46 -12.43 4.91 6.99
CA ASN A 46 -11.74 6.16 6.71
C ASN A 46 -10.37 6.20 7.41
N SER A 47 -9.31 5.85 6.65
CA SER A 47 -7.95 5.77 7.20
C SER A 47 -7.44 7.12 7.71
N ALA A 48 -7.86 8.26 7.11
CA ALA A 48 -7.48 9.58 7.62
C ALA A 48 -8.14 9.90 8.99
N ALA A 49 -9.40 9.50 9.18
CA ALA A 49 -10.07 9.62 10.47
C ALA A 49 -9.46 8.69 11.52
N LYS A 50 -9.12 7.45 11.15
CA LYS A 50 -8.38 6.52 12.03
C LYS A 50 -7.05 7.12 12.51
N LEU A 51 -6.35 7.86 11.66
CA LEU A 51 -5.09 8.48 12.03
C LEU A 51 -5.27 9.44 13.22
N LEU A 52 -6.27 10.35 13.15
CA LEU A 52 -6.59 11.28 14.24
C LEU A 52 -7.02 10.53 15.53
N TYR A 53 -7.76 9.43 15.37
CA TYR A 53 -8.14 8.59 16.50
C TYR A 53 -6.93 8.01 17.22
N PHE A 54 -5.98 7.41 16.50
CA PHE A 54 -4.76 6.88 17.11
C PHE A 54 -3.87 7.98 17.69
N ASP A 55 -3.84 9.18 17.09
CA ASP A 55 -3.15 10.33 17.67
C ASP A 55 -3.72 10.68 19.06
N SER A 56 -5.04 10.71 19.19
CA SER A 56 -5.69 10.99 20.48
C SER A 56 -5.39 9.92 21.52
N LEU A 57 -5.35 8.63 21.13
CA LEU A 57 -5.01 7.53 22.03
C LEU A 57 -3.54 7.57 22.49
N ILE A 58 -2.63 7.92 21.58
CA ILE A 58 -1.20 8.05 21.90
C ILE A 58 -1.01 9.23 22.86
N MET A 59 -1.66 10.36 22.62
CA MET A 59 -1.62 11.53 23.51
C MET A 59 -2.17 11.21 24.91
N SER A 60 -3.29 10.51 24.99
CA SER A 60 -3.89 10.12 26.28
C SER A 60 -3.06 9.09 27.04
N SER A 61 -2.23 8.33 26.33
CA SER A 61 -1.28 7.36 26.90
C SER A 61 0.12 7.94 27.13
N ALA A 62 0.33 9.25 26.89
CA ALA A 62 1.63 9.90 27.05
C ALA A 62 2.12 9.78 28.51
N GLY A 63 3.35 9.29 28.66
CA GLY A 63 3.96 8.99 29.96
C GLY A 63 3.93 7.50 30.34
N ASN A 64 3.15 6.67 29.67
CA ASN A 64 3.15 5.22 29.84
C ASN A 64 3.97 4.53 28.73
N SER A 65 5.17 4.06 29.05
CA SER A 65 5.92 3.11 28.20
C SER A 65 5.26 1.73 28.20
N SER A 66 3.92 1.70 28.20
CA SER A 66 3.16 0.46 28.28
C SER A 66 3.07 -0.21 26.91
N MET A 67 2.92 -1.53 26.91
CA MET A 67 2.62 -2.30 25.69
C MET A 67 1.42 -1.73 24.93
N THR A 68 0.44 -1.15 25.63
CA THR A 68 -0.72 -0.49 25.04
C THR A 68 -0.33 0.71 24.19
N SER A 69 0.56 1.58 24.68
CA SER A 69 1.08 2.72 23.92
C SER A 69 1.84 2.28 22.67
N LEU A 70 2.66 1.22 22.77
CA LEU A 70 3.36 0.65 21.61
C LEU A 70 2.38 0.10 20.57
N LYS A 71 1.30 -0.56 21.01
CA LYS A 71 0.24 -1.05 20.10
C LYS A 71 -0.51 0.09 19.40
N TYR A 72 -0.80 1.20 20.09
CA TYR A 72 -1.42 2.37 19.43
C TYR A 72 -0.49 2.98 18.37
N LYS A 73 0.81 3.09 18.68
CA LYS A 73 1.81 3.56 17.71
C LYS A 73 1.91 2.61 16.51
N HIS A 74 1.90 1.30 16.74
CA HIS A 74 1.88 0.29 15.68
C HIS A 74 0.63 0.46 14.80
N SER A 75 -0.56 0.55 15.38
CA SER A 75 -1.79 0.77 14.62
C SER A 75 -1.76 2.08 13.81
N LYS A 76 -1.19 3.16 14.38
CA LYS A 76 -0.97 4.41 13.64
C LYS A 76 -0.04 4.21 12.45
N ALA A 77 1.08 3.48 12.63
CA ALA A 77 2.03 3.20 11.56
C ALA A 77 1.38 2.37 10.44
N SER A 78 0.56 1.37 10.78
CA SER A 78 -0.20 0.59 9.79
C SER A 78 -1.19 1.47 9.01
N VAL A 79 -1.88 2.42 9.66
CA VAL A 79 -2.74 3.40 8.98
C VAL A 79 -1.93 4.34 8.07
N LEU A 80 -0.74 4.76 8.49
CA LEU A 80 0.15 5.55 7.64
C LEU A 80 0.54 4.77 6.37
N LEU A 81 0.83 3.47 6.50
CA LEU A 81 1.11 2.59 5.37
C LEU A 81 -0.11 2.44 4.45
N GLU A 82 -1.34 2.28 4.99
CA GLU A 82 -2.59 2.27 4.20
C GLU A 82 -2.76 3.57 3.38
N LEU A 83 -2.32 4.70 3.92
CA LEU A 83 -2.40 6.02 3.28
C LEU A 83 -1.25 6.30 2.29
N GLY A 84 -0.33 5.36 2.06
CA GLY A 84 0.84 5.55 1.21
C GLY A 84 1.87 6.52 1.80
N ARG A 85 1.91 6.65 3.13
CA ARG A 85 2.88 7.45 3.89
C ARG A 85 3.96 6.55 4.47
N GLU A 86 4.60 5.73 3.60
CA GLU A 86 5.49 4.65 3.98
C GLU A 86 6.68 5.13 4.81
N LYS A 87 7.26 6.29 4.48
CA LYS A 87 8.39 6.84 5.23
C LYS A 87 8.02 7.11 6.69
N GLU A 88 6.87 7.72 6.92
CA GLU A 88 6.38 7.99 8.27
C GLU A 88 6.01 6.72 9.03
N ALA A 89 5.50 5.72 8.32
CA ALA A 89 5.25 4.39 8.89
C ALA A 89 6.55 3.72 9.33
N ILE A 90 7.58 3.72 8.48
CA ILE A 90 8.91 3.20 8.78
C ILE A 90 9.49 3.87 10.02
N ASP A 91 9.54 5.20 10.04
CA ASP A 91 10.07 5.97 11.16
C ASP A 91 9.37 5.59 12.47
N LEU A 92 8.04 5.41 12.43
CA LEU A 92 7.26 5.06 13.60
C LEU A 92 7.47 3.60 14.03
N PHE A 93 7.53 2.63 13.10
CA PHE A 93 7.86 1.24 13.41
C PHE A 93 9.24 1.11 14.05
N GLU A 94 10.24 1.83 13.54
CA GLU A 94 11.59 1.83 14.10
C GLU A 94 11.64 2.41 15.53
N THR A 95 10.79 3.39 15.86
CA THR A 95 10.69 3.91 17.25
C THR A 95 10.03 2.93 18.21
N ILE A 96 9.20 2.01 17.73
CA ILE A 96 8.50 1.00 18.54
C ILE A 96 9.43 -0.14 18.95
N LEU A 97 10.27 -0.61 18.04
CA LEU A 97 11.06 -1.84 18.19
C LEU A 97 11.91 -1.89 19.47
N PRO A 98 12.63 -0.82 19.89
CA PRO A 98 13.44 -0.85 21.11
C PRO A 98 12.62 -0.99 22.40
N GLY A 99 11.34 -0.62 22.36
CA GLY A 99 10.44 -0.68 23.52
C GLY A 99 9.78 -2.05 23.73
N ILE A 100 9.93 -2.99 22.79
CA ILE A 100 9.29 -4.31 22.86
C ILE A 100 10.17 -5.26 23.69
N LEU A 101 9.61 -5.78 24.78
CA LEU A 101 10.31 -6.73 25.63
C LEU A 101 10.48 -8.10 24.97
N PRO A 102 11.50 -8.89 25.34
CA PRO A 102 11.73 -10.22 24.75
C PRO A 102 10.55 -11.20 24.91
N LYS A 103 9.75 -11.06 25.98
CA LYS A 103 8.54 -11.87 26.20
C LYS A 103 7.42 -11.58 25.19
N ASP A 104 7.45 -10.41 24.56
CA ASP A 104 6.43 -9.95 23.60
C ASP A 104 6.87 -10.22 22.15
N SER A 105 7.52 -11.37 21.94
CA SER A 105 8.12 -11.76 20.65
C SER A 105 7.13 -11.81 19.50
N SER A 106 5.88 -12.20 19.74
CA SER A 106 4.82 -12.20 18.72
C SER A 106 4.51 -10.78 18.22
N PHE A 107 4.42 -9.81 19.13
CA PHE A 107 4.22 -8.41 18.73
C PHE A 107 5.44 -7.85 18.00
N LYS A 108 6.65 -8.20 18.44
CA LYS A 108 7.88 -7.83 17.73
C LYS A 108 7.91 -8.38 16.31
N TYR A 109 7.47 -9.62 16.13
CA TYR A 109 7.36 -10.26 14.82
C TYR A 109 6.42 -9.48 13.91
N GLN A 110 5.23 -9.11 14.40
CA GLN A 110 4.25 -8.32 13.65
C GLN A 110 4.82 -6.96 13.24
N VAL A 111 5.45 -6.22 14.17
CA VAL A 111 6.07 -4.92 13.86
C VAL A 111 7.16 -5.06 12.79
N LEU A 112 7.97 -6.10 12.85
CA LEU A 112 9.02 -6.36 11.85
C LEU A 112 8.41 -6.71 10.49
N SER A 113 7.33 -7.48 10.44
CA SER A 113 6.64 -7.82 9.20
C SER A 113 6.10 -6.57 8.51
N ASP A 114 5.40 -5.71 9.26
CA ASP A 114 4.85 -4.46 8.72
C ASP A 114 5.95 -3.46 8.31
N LEU A 115 7.07 -3.43 9.05
CA LEU A 115 8.24 -2.64 8.69
C LEU A 115 8.87 -3.13 7.38
N ALA A 116 9.01 -4.45 7.20
CA ALA A 116 9.53 -5.02 5.97
C ALA A 116 8.65 -4.69 4.76
N LEU A 117 7.32 -4.80 4.93
CA LEU A 117 6.35 -4.42 3.92
C LEU A 117 6.45 -2.92 3.58
N SER A 118 6.63 -2.06 4.60
CA SER A 118 6.80 -0.62 4.38
C SER A 118 8.05 -0.31 3.57
N TRP A 119 9.16 -0.97 3.85
CA TRP A 119 10.40 -0.85 3.07
C TRP A 119 10.24 -1.35 1.62
N LEU A 120 9.52 -2.45 1.41
CA LEU A 120 9.26 -2.96 0.06
C LEU A 120 8.41 -1.95 -0.73
N ARG A 121 7.34 -1.43 -0.13
CA ARG A 121 6.43 -0.48 -0.79
C ARG A 121 7.07 0.86 -1.13
N ILE A 122 7.93 1.41 -0.24
CA ILE A 122 8.65 2.63 -0.59
C ILE A 122 9.65 2.37 -1.72
N GLY A 123 10.28 1.18 -1.76
CA GLY A 123 11.14 0.77 -2.86
C GLY A 123 10.38 0.69 -4.19
N GLU A 124 9.22 0.06 -4.21
CA GLU A 124 8.33 0.00 -5.38
C GLU A 124 7.92 1.41 -5.85
N ARG A 125 7.43 2.24 -4.95
CA ARG A 125 6.99 3.61 -5.28
C ARG A 125 8.13 4.45 -5.87
N ASP A 126 9.28 4.46 -5.22
CA ASP A 126 10.42 5.28 -5.64
C ASP A 126 10.95 4.86 -7.01
N ASN A 127 10.90 3.57 -7.34
CA ASN A 127 11.33 3.08 -8.64
C ASN A 127 10.24 3.21 -9.72
N CYS A 128 8.96 2.96 -9.40
CA CYS A 128 7.85 3.13 -10.33
C CYS A 128 7.67 4.58 -10.79
N THR A 129 7.92 5.58 -9.94
CA THR A 129 7.81 6.99 -10.32
C THR A 129 8.90 7.43 -11.31
N ILE A 130 10.03 6.73 -11.31
CA ILE A 130 11.17 7.03 -12.20
C ILE A 130 11.09 6.24 -13.51
N ASN A 131 10.74 4.94 -13.42
CA ASN A 131 10.72 4.00 -14.55
C ASN A 131 9.34 3.33 -14.66
N HIS A 132 8.31 4.10 -15.03
CA HIS A 132 6.98 3.53 -15.20
C HIS A 132 6.89 2.77 -16.54
N GLY A 133 6.93 1.44 -16.46
CA GLY A 133 6.78 0.54 -17.59
C GLY A 133 5.85 -0.63 -17.26
N ALA A 134 5.40 -1.35 -18.30
CA ALA A 134 4.54 -2.53 -18.12
C ALA A 134 5.21 -3.58 -17.20
N GLU A 135 6.53 -3.77 -17.34
CA GLU A 135 7.30 -4.75 -16.57
C GLU A 135 7.40 -4.41 -15.07
N SER A 136 7.15 -3.16 -14.68
CA SER A 136 7.16 -2.74 -13.26
C SER A 136 5.96 -3.28 -12.47
N CYS A 137 4.88 -3.64 -13.16
CA CYS A 137 3.62 -4.08 -12.55
C CYS A 137 3.24 -5.51 -12.92
N ILE A 138 4.05 -6.19 -13.76
CA ILE A 138 3.76 -7.55 -14.25
C ILE A 138 4.72 -8.53 -13.56
N PHE A 139 4.15 -9.57 -13.01
CA PHE A 139 4.88 -10.69 -12.46
C PHE A 139 5.21 -11.73 -13.56
N PRO A 140 6.44 -12.28 -13.63
CA PRO A 140 7.59 -12.02 -12.75
C PRO A 140 8.26 -10.67 -13.03
N ILE A 141 8.74 -10.01 -11.97
CA ILE A 141 9.43 -8.71 -12.09
C ILE A 141 10.74 -8.91 -12.84
N SER A 142 10.91 -8.18 -13.94
CA SER A 142 12.08 -8.28 -14.83
C SER A 142 12.31 -6.96 -15.58
N GLY A 143 13.37 -6.87 -16.36
CA GLY A 143 13.65 -5.74 -17.24
C GLY A 143 13.56 -4.38 -16.55
N SER A 144 12.67 -3.51 -17.02
CA SER A 144 12.43 -2.18 -16.45
C SER A 144 11.77 -2.20 -15.06
N GLY A 145 11.23 -3.34 -14.64
CA GLY A 145 10.68 -3.54 -13.29
C GLY A 145 11.75 -3.76 -12.21
N VAL A 146 13.02 -3.98 -12.60
CA VAL A 146 14.13 -4.08 -11.66
C VAL A 146 14.46 -2.71 -11.11
N HIS A 147 14.53 -2.61 -9.78
CA HIS A 147 14.76 -1.36 -9.07
C HIS A 147 16.18 -0.82 -9.31
N SER A 148 16.29 0.43 -9.71
CA SER A 148 17.57 1.16 -9.78
C SER A 148 18.01 1.63 -8.39
N ASN A 149 17.04 2.05 -7.55
CA ASN A 149 17.24 2.30 -6.11
C ASN A 149 16.85 1.04 -5.34
N THR A 150 17.81 0.22 -4.94
CA THR A 150 17.57 -1.06 -4.25
C THR A 150 17.36 -0.93 -2.75
N THR A 151 17.53 0.27 -2.17
CA THR A 151 17.53 0.48 -0.71
C THR A 151 16.31 -0.13 -0.01
N GLY A 152 15.11 0.11 -0.54
CA GLY A 152 13.87 -0.43 0.04
C GLY A 152 13.83 -1.96 -0.02
N SER A 153 14.16 -2.52 -1.17
CA SER A 153 14.19 -3.98 -1.37
C SER A 153 15.25 -4.66 -0.51
N ASP A 154 16.44 -4.09 -0.39
CA ASP A 154 17.53 -4.65 0.43
C ASP A 154 17.14 -4.67 1.92
N LYS A 155 16.51 -3.61 2.41
CA LYS A 155 15.98 -3.54 3.78
C LYS A 155 14.88 -4.58 4.02
N ALA A 156 13.92 -4.69 3.09
CA ALA A 156 12.86 -5.69 3.16
C ALA A 156 13.42 -7.11 3.17
N ILE A 157 14.35 -7.44 2.28
CA ILE A 157 15.03 -8.75 2.20
C ILE A 157 15.71 -9.11 3.52
N ALA A 158 16.43 -8.16 4.12
CA ALA A 158 17.11 -8.38 5.39
C ALA A 158 16.13 -8.75 6.51
N ILE A 159 15.00 -8.02 6.61
CA ILE A 159 14.00 -8.26 7.66
C ILE A 159 13.23 -9.56 7.39
N TYR A 160 12.75 -9.81 6.17
CA TYR A 160 12.06 -11.07 5.83
C TYR A 160 12.96 -12.28 6.05
N SER A 161 14.26 -12.17 5.73
CA SER A 161 15.23 -13.24 6.01
C SER A 161 15.37 -13.50 7.51
N GLN A 162 15.31 -12.46 8.36
CA GLN A 162 15.32 -12.59 9.81
C GLN A 162 14.04 -13.25 10.31
N LEU A 163 12.87 -12.86 9.82
CA LEU A 163 11.58 -13.43 10.18
C LEU A 163 11.52 -14.92 9.84
N LEU A 164 11.99 -15.30 8.65
CA LEU A 164 12.00 -16.69 8.18
C LEU A 164 13.01 -17.58 8.93
N LYS A 165 14.11 -17.02 9.43
CA LYS A 165 15.01 -17.77 10.35
C LYS A 165 14.31 -18.09 11.66
N HIS A 166 13.40 -17.23 12.12
CA HIS A 166 12.63 -17.44 13.34
C HIS A 166 11.40 -18.33 13.09
N ASN A 167 10.68 -18.13 12.00
CA ASN A 167 9.54 -18.94 11.58
C ASN A 167 9.65 -19.33 10.10
N PRO A 168 10.29 -20.47 9.77
CA PRO A 168 10.46 -20.91 8.39
C PRO A 168 9.16 -21.23 7.63
N ASN A 169 8.05 -21.40 8.35
CA ASN A 169 6.74 -21.75 7.81
C ASN A 169 5.87 -20.52 7.49
N ASP A 170 6.36 -19.31 7.72
CA ASP A 170 5.64 -18.09 7.35
C ASP A 170 5.63 -17.91 5.83
N GLN A 171 4.51 -18.26 5.23
CA GLN A 171 4.33 -18.23 3.77
C GLN A 171 4.30 -16.78 3.23
N GLU A 172 3.78 -15.84 3.99
CA GLU A 172 3.72 -14.43 3.60
C GLU A 172 5.13 -13.84 3.53
N SER A 173 5.93 -13.97 4.59
CA SER A 173 7.33 -13.53 4.58
C SER A 173 8.15 -14.24 3.50
N LYS A 174 7.87 -15.53 3.25
CA LYS A 174 8.54 -16.29 2.20
C LYS A 174 8.21 -15.75 0.82
N TRP A 175 6.93 -15.49 0.55
CA TRP A 175 6.48 -14.89 -0.72
C TRP A 175 7.11 -13.52 -0.92
N LEU A 176 7.00 -12.63 0.06
CA LEU A 176 7.50 -11.25 -0.03
C LEU A 176 9.03 -11.19 -0.13
N LEU A 177 9.77 -12.12 0.50
CA LEU A 177 11.21 -12.26 0.29
C LEU A 177 11.54 -12.55 -1.18
N ASN A 178 10.81 -13.48 -1.81
CA ASN A 178 11.03 -13.86 -3.19
C ASN A 178 10.73 -12.69 -4.14
N ILE A 179 9.62 -11.97 -3.91
CA ILE A 179 9.26 -10.77 -4.67
C ILE A 179 10.33 -9.68 -4.52
N ALA A 180 10.71 -9.34 -3.28
CA ALA A 180 11.75 -8.35 -3.01
C ALA A 180 13.08 -8.72 -3.68
N SER A 181 13.41 -10.00 -3.74
CA SER A 181 14.61 -10.49 -4.43
C SER A 181 14.51 -10.34 -5.95
N MET A 182 13.34 -10.45 -6.55
CA MET A 182 13.13 -10.17 -7.98
C MET A 182 13.38 -8.70 -8.30
N THR A 183 12.93 -7.79 -7.47
CA THR A 183 13.12 -6.34 -7.71
C THR A 183 14.59 -5.92 -7.75
N ILE A 184 15.51 -6.71 -7.21
CA ILE A 184 16.96 -6.45 -7.24
C ILE A 184 17.72 -7.44 -8.15
N ASN A 185 17.01 -8.13 -9.04
CA ASN A 185 17.57 -9.18 -9.91
C ASN A 185 18.33 -10.27 -9.12
N GLY A 186 17.83 -10.58 -7.91
CA GLY A 186 18.42 -11.57 -7.00
C GLY A 186 17.74 -12.94 -7.02
N TYR A 187 16.56 -13.04 -7.59
CA TYR A 187 15.82 -14.31 -7.71
C TYR A 187 16.35 -15.13 -8.92
N PRO A 188 16.51 -16.44 -8.80
CA PRO A 188 16.43 -17.26 -7.58
C PRO A 188 17.77 -17.34 -6.81
N SER A 189 18.86 -16.87 -7.42
CA SER A 189 20.26 -17.21 -7.06
C SER A 189 20.70 -16.67 -5.69
N LYS A 190 20.11 -15.55 -5.22
CA LYS A 190 20.47 -14.92 -3.93
C LYS A 190 19.57 -15.35 -2.76
N ILE A 191 18.60 -16.24 -3.01
CA ILE A 191 17.67 -16.71 -1.98
C ILE A 191 18.16 -18.05 -1.41
N PRO A 192 18.25 -18.20 -0.07
CA PRO A 192 18.55 -19.49 0.54
C PRO A 192 17.54 -20.56 0.10
N ALA A 193 18.01 -21.77 -0.20
CA ALA A 193 17.16 -22.85 -0.73
C ALA A 193 15.94 -23.15 0.16
N SER A 194 16.06 -23.01 1.48
CA SER A 194 14.94 -23.19 2.44
C SER A 194 13.83 -22.17 2.30
N PHE A 195 14.12 -20.98 1.76
CA PHE A 195 13.20 -19.88 1.60
C PHE A 195 12.79 -19.64 0.15
N LEU A 196 13.45 -20.32 -0.79
CA LEU A 196 13.13 -20.21 -2.19
C LEU A 196 11.76 -20.83 -2.49
N ILE A 197 10.94 -20.09 -3.23
CA ILE A 197 9.78 -20.63 -3.92
C ILE A 197 10.22 -20.87 -5.36
N PRO A 198 10.31 -22.13 -5.81
CA PRO A 198 10.84 -22.43 -7.13
C PRO A 198 9.88 -21.98 -8.24
N ASP A 199 10.43 -21.75 -9.40
CA ASP A 199 9.69 -21.56 -10.67
C ASP A 199 8.80 -20.30 -10.74
N LEU A 200 8.91 -19.35 -9.81
CA LEU A 200 8.14 -18.10 -9.85
C LEU A 200 8.45 -17.23 -11.08
N ASN A 201 9.58 -17.44 -11.74
CA ASN A 201 9.95 -16.70 -12.96
C ASN A 201 9.55 -17.43 -14.25
N LYS A 202 8.89 -18.59 -14.16
CA LYS A 202 8.37 -19.30 -15.32
C LYS A 202 7.00 -18.75 -15.69
N ILE A 203 6.88 -18.27 -16.92
CA ILE A 203 5.58 -17.89 -17.50
C ILE A 203 4.90 -19.19 -17.93
N ASP A 204 3.73 -19.47 -17.36
CA ASP A 204 2.90 -20.56 -17.86
C ASP A 204 2.23 -20.13 -19.18
N THR A 205 2.84 -20.55 -20.28
CA THR A 205 2.35 -20.22 -21.64
C THR A 205 1.00 -20.85 -21.95
N LEU A 206 0.51 -21.78 -21.11
CA LEU A 206 -0.81 -22.40 -21.27
C LEU A 206 -1.97 -21.50 -20.78
N LEU A 207 -1.67 -20.42 -20.04
CA LEU A 207 -2.65 -19.48 -19.52
C LEU A 207 -2.79 -18.20 -20.34
N ILE A 208 -2.01 -18.06 -21.41
CA ILE A 208 -2.12 -16.91 -22.35
C ILE A 208 -3.03 -17.37 -23.49
N PRO A 209 -4.26 -16.80 -23.62
CA PRO A 209 -5.16 -17.12 -24.70
C PRO A 209 -4.67 -16.62 -26.06
#